data_a7c268e3ea493f39e334fa1188698a6b
#
_entry.id   a7c268e3ea493f39e334fa1188698a6b
#
_cell.length_a   1.000
_cell.length_b   1.000
_cell.length_c   1.000
_cell.angle_alpha   90.00
_cell.angle_beta   90.00
_cell.angle_gamma   90.00
#
_symmetry.space_group_name_H-M   'P 1'
#
loop_
_entity.id
_entity.type
_entity.pdbx_description
1 polymer ?
#
loop_
_entity_poly.entity_id
_entity_poly.type
_entity_poly.pdbx_seq_one_letter_code
_entity_poly.pdbx_strand_id
1 'polypeptide(L)'
;MANKILIVDDQAMMLKLMSHPLEQDGYTIVTAMTGQEALQKIQNEQPNLVILDLMLPDISGIDVCRRIRQVLHLTDLPIIILSGQTELSAKIQGLEAGADEYVTKPVDPKEMAVRVKSLLARTERLRQVVVTPGTQRPRQAKIVAVIGAKGGVGTTTLAANLASGLAMRNYKCVAVELRPYFGTLARQFGVKPTTTLNELLELMPKAISDKQISTRLLSTEQGVQLLAGPQQLKGYREAQAEQVEALMENLVQMTEYIVVDLPHMPSVANRAALRAAHTILLVVEPEASSVASAQALIELLRAWTISPSIVKLVIVNRMQSVQTISAAELERTLGCELLGTVTSAADLAVVSLNAGVPLISYAPTSLVAGTFQEIVGRLVSARTVGVR
;
A
#
# COMPACT_ATOMS: atom_id res chain seq x y z
N MET A 1 -1.73 -20.57 -21.13
CA MET A 1 -0.38 -20.64 -21.72
C MET A 1 0.61 -20.58 -20.56
N ALA A 2 1.78 -21.25 -20.66
CA ALA A 2 2.82 -21.16 -19.63
C ALA A 2 3.40 -19.73 -19.58
N ASN A 3 3.62 -19.18 -18.38
CA ASN A 3 4.26 -17.88 -18.24
C ASN A 3 5.71 -17.93 -18.71
N LYS A 4 6.14 -16.91 -19.47
CA LYS A 4 7.48 -16.80 -20.03
C LYS A 4 8.33 -15.89 -19.12
N ILE A 5 9.50 -16.36 -18.72
CA ILE A 5 10.43 -15.62 -17.85
C ILE A 5 11.72 -15.36 -18.62
N LEU A 6 12.17 -14.12 -18.65
CA LEU A 6 13.48 -13.75 -19.19
C LEU A 6 14.49 -13.67 -18.04
N ILE A 7 15.59 -14.43 -18.15
CA ILE A 7 16.72 -14.39 -17.22
C ILE A 7 17.91 -13.75 -17.93
N VAL A 8 18.46 -12.71 -17.33
CA VAL A 8 19.57 -11.92 -17.88
C VAL A 8 20.75 -11.98 -16.92
N ASP A 9 21.83 -12.62 -17.33
CA ASP A 9 23.07 -12.74 -16.55
C ASP A 9 24.23 -13.06 -17.54
N ASP A 10 25.38 -12.45 -17.38
CA ASP A 10 26.56 -12.67 -18.27
C ASP A 10 27.21 -14.04 -18.06
N GLN A 11 26.90 -14.72 -16.95
CA GLN A 11 27.43 -16.02 -16.60
C GLN A 11 26.48 -17.16 -17.02
N ALA A 12 26.87 -17.91 -18.04
CA ALA A 12 26.07 -19.04 -18.54
C ALA A 12 25.73 -20.09 -17.46
N MET A 13 26.58 -20.23 -16.43
CA MET A 13 26.32 -21.12 -15.31
C MET A 13 25.17 -20.62 -14.44
N MET A 14 25.06 -19.31 -14.21
CA MET A 14 23.98 -18.70 -13.45
C MET A 14 22.66 -18.81 -14.21
N LEU A 15 22.68 -18.58 -15.52
CA LEU A 15 21.49 -18.79 -16.37
C LEU A 15 20.95 -20.21 -16.22
N LYS A 16 21.81 -21.25 -16.30
CA LYS A 16 21.42 -22.66 -16.13
C LYS A 16 20.90 -22.94 -14.72
N LEU A 17 21.58 -22.42 -13.71
CA LEU A 17 21.21 -22.63 -12.29
C LEU A 17 19.82 -22.09 -11.97
N MET A 18 19.48 -20.92 -12.50
CA MET A 18 18.17 -20.28 -12.29
C MET A 18 17.08 -20.84 -13.20
N SER A 19 17.42 -21.28 -14.43
CA SER A 19 16.45 -21.82 -15.38
C SER A 19 15.85 -23.13 -14.90
N HIS A 20 16.65 -24.04 -14.41
CA HIS A 20 16.23 -25.42 -14.12
C HIS A 20 15.05 -25.53 -13.13
N PRO A 21 15.04 -24.88 -11.95
CA PRO A 21 13.91 -24.92 -11.03
C PRO A 21 12.65 -24.26 -11.62
N LEU A 22 12.81 -23.19 -12.39
CA LEU A 22 11.68 -22.47 -12.99
C LEU A 22 11.04 -23.29 -14.12
N GLU A 23 11.85 -24.02 -14.91
CA GLU A 23 11.35 -24.97 -15.91
C GLU A 23 10.60 -26.15 -15.27
N GLN A 24 11.08 -26.65 -14.11
CA GLN A 24 10.38 -27.68 -13.34
C GLN A 24 9.02 -27.19 -12.83
N ASP A 25 8.90 -25.91 -12.51
CA ASP A 25 7.63 -25.29 -12.12
C ASP A 25 6.71 -24.96 -13.32
N GLY A 26 7.11 -25.33 -14.55
CA GLY A 26 6.30 -25.21 -15.76
C GLY A 26 6.39 -23.85 -16.46
N TYR A 27 7.41 -23.03 -16.16
CA TYR A 27 7.65 -21.78 -16.87
C TYR A 27 8.44 -21.98 -18.17
N THR A 28 8.19 -21.14 -19.17
CA THR A 28 9.01 -21.08 -20.39
C THR A 28 10.16 -20.11 -20.14
N ILE A 29 11.42 -20.55 -20.24
CA ILE A 29 12.58 -19.73 -19.98
C ILE A 29 13.18 -19.19 -21.27
N VAL A 30 13.47 -17.88 -21.26
CA VAL A 30 14.27 -17.19 -22.27
C VAL A 30 15.49 -16.61 -21.54
N THR A 31 16.68 -16.71 -22.12
CA THR A 31 17.91 -16.23 -21.50
C THR A 31 18.57 -15.15 -22.35
N ALA A 32 19.24 -14.20 -21.73
CA ALA A 32 20.08 -13.19 -22.40
C ALA A 32 21.38 -13.01 -21.62
N MET A 33 22.47 -12.73 -22.32
CA MET A 33 23.80 -12.54 -21.71
C MET A 33 24.23 -11.08 -21.68
N THR A 34 23.48 -10.19 -22.33
CA THR A 34 23.77 -8.76 -22.37
C THR A 34 22.48 -7.94 -22.18
N GLY A 35 22.62 -6.69 -21.77
CA GLY A 35 21.48 -5.81 -21.59
C GLY A 35 20.79 -5.44 -22.91
N GLN A 36 21.54 -5.30 -24.01
CA GLN A 36 20.96 -5.04 -25.32
C GLN A 36 20.17 -6.25 -25.83
N GLU A 37 20.71 -7.46 -25.68
CA GLU A 37 20.00 -8.70 -26.00
C GLU A 37 18.71 -8.84 -25.18
N ALA A 38 18.77 -8.49 -23.89
CA ALA A 38 17.60 -8.49 -23.02
C ALA A 38 16.49 -7.55 -23.53
N LEU A 39 16.83 -6.31 -23.91
CA LEU A 39 15.85 -5.35 -24.44
C LEU A 39 15.23 -5.83 -25.76
N GLN A 40 16.02 -6.44 -26.65
CA GLN A 40 15.48 -7.04 -27.89
C GLN A 40 14.54 -8.22 -27.60
N LYS A 41 14.93 -9.11 -26.66
CA LYS A 41 14.10 -10.25 -26.28
C LYS A 41 12.81 -9.83 -25.55
N ILE A 42 12.84 -8.75 -24.77
CA ILE A 42 11.63 -8.21 -24.16
C ILE A 42 10.61 -7.79 -25.21
N GLN A 43 11.06 -7.14 -26.29
CA GLN A 43 10.16 -6.71 -27.37
C GLN A 43 9.64 -7.87 -28.21
N ASN A 44 10.51 -8.84 -28.55
CA ASN A 44 10.18 -9.92 -29.45
C ASN A 44 9.45 -11.08 -28.75
N GLU A 45 9.86 -11.42 -27.53
CA GLU A 45 9.39 -12.58 -26.80
C GLU A 45 8.27 -12.26 -25.80
N GLN A 46 8.09 -10.97 -25.45
CA GLN A 46 7.08 -10.47 -24.52
C GLN A 46 7.01 -11.27 -23.21
N PRO A 47 8.10 -11.35 -22.43
CA PRO A 47 8.10 -12.12 -21.20
C PRO A 47 7.10 -11.58 -20.17
N ASN A 48 6.65 -12.45 -19.28
CA ASN A 48 5.75 -12.11 -18.19
C ASN A 48 6.50 -11.61 -16.94
N LEU A 49 7.82 -11.88 -16.86
CA LEU A 49 8.71 -11.44 -15.78
C LEU A 49 10.16 -11.42 -16.28
N VAL A 50 10.96 -10.51 -15.75
CA VAL A 50 12.41 -10.40 -16.00
C VAL A 50 13.18 -10.60 -14.70
N ILE A 51 14.17 -11.50 -14.70
CA ILE A 51 15.22 -11.59 -13.69
C ILE A 51 16.48 -10.99 -14.31
N LEU A 52 17.04 -9.96 -13.71
CA LEU A 52 18.04 -9.08 -14.33
C LEU A 52 19.25 -8.92 -13.43
N ASP A 53 20.42 -9.38 -13.90
CA ASP A 53 21.67 -9.06 -13.21
C ASP A 53 21.99 -7.56 -13.33
N LEU A 54 22.52 -7.01 -12.24
CA LEU A 54 22.96 -5.63 -12.18
C LEU A 54 24.20 -5.39 -13.04
N MET A 55 25.13 -6.35 -13.04
CA MET A 55 26.45 -6.24 -13.69
C MET A 55 26.43 -6.99 -15.03
N LEU A 56 26.18 -6.28 -16.12
CA LEU A 56 26.22 -6.82 -17.48
C LEU A 56 27.37 -6.19 -18.26
N PRO A 57 27.90 -6.86 -19.30
CA PRO A 57 29.12 -6.45 -19.98
C PRO A 57 28.97 -5.21 -20.87
N ASP A 58 27.74 -4.87 -21.27
CA ASP A 58 27.45 -3.78 -22.22
C ASP A 58 26.79 -2.56 -21.53
N ILE A 59 25.66 -2.73 -20.91
CA ILE A 59 24.94 -1.69 -20.18
C ILE A 59 24.50 -2.22 -18.81
N SER A 60 24.46 -1.36 -17.79
CA SER A 60 24.09 -1.80 -16.44
C SER A 60 22.64 -2.30 -16.37
N GLY A 61 22.37 -3.29 -15.49
CA GLY A 61 21.00 -3.74 -15.26
C GLY A 61 20.06 -2.61 -14.81
N ILE A 62 20.57 -1.59 -14.12
CA ILE A 62 19.82 -0.38 -13.77
C ILE A 62 19.37 0.37 -15.02
N ASP A 63 20.26 0.52 -16.01
CA ASP A 63 19.93 1.22 -17.25
C ASP A 63 18.98 0.39 -18.12
N VAL A 64 19.11 -0.94 -18.12
CA VAL A 64 18.12 -1.84 -18.75
C VAL A 64 16.75 -1.63 -18.11
N CYS A 65 16.67 -1.62 -16.77
CA CYS A 65 15.43 -1.39 -16.05
C CYS A 65 14.78 -0.03 -16.39
N ARG A 66 15.58 1.04 -16.38
CA ARG A 66 15.11 2.39 -16.79
C ARG A 66 14.58 2.40 -18.22
N ARG A 67 15.27 1.77 -19.17
CA ARG A 67 14.80 1.71 -20.57
C ARG A 67 13.50 0.92 -20.69
N ILE A 68 13.34 -0.17 -19.97
CA ILE A 68 12.06 -0.92 -19.93
C ILE A 68 10.91 0.00 -19.47
N ARG A 69 11.12 0.80 -18.43
CA ARG A 69 10.10 1.69 -17.87
C ARG A 69 9.87 2.95 -18.70
N GLN A 70 10.93 3.65 -19.09
CA GLN A 70 10.86 4.99 -19.68
C GLN A 70 10.81 5.00 -21.21
N VAL A 71 11.42 4.02 -21.86
CA VAL A 71 11.50 3.96 -23.33
C VAL A 71 10.50 2.97 -23.90
N LEU A 72 10.38 1.78 -23.31
CA LEU A 72 9.43 0.77 -23.78
C LEU A 72 8.05 0.92 -23.12
N HIS A 73 7.91 1.79 -22.12
CA HIS A 73 6.68 2.05 -21.37
C HIS A 73 6.01 0.80 -20.79
N LEU A 74 6.81 -0.25 -20.47
CA LEU A 74 6.33 -1.49 -19.90
C LEU A 74 6.28 -1.38 -18.37
N THR A 75 5.30 -0.63 -17.86
CA THR A 75 5.10 -0.40 -16.42
C THR A 75 4.69 -1.65 -15.67
N ASP A 76 3.96 -2.57 -16.34
CA ASP A 76 3.35 -3.76 -15.75
C ASP A 76 4.20 -5.03 -15.90
N LEU A 77 5.40 -4.93 -16.48
CA LEU A 77 6.34 -6.04 -16.59
C LEU A 77 7.15 -6.17 -15.29
N PRO A 78 6.95 -7.20 -14.46
CA PRO A 78 7.71 -7.35 -13.22
C PRO A 78 9.19 -7.61 -13.48
N ILE A 79 10.05 -6.90 -12.71
CA ILE A 79 11.51 -6.98 -12.81
C ILE A 79 12.11 -7.28 -11.43
N ILE A 80 12.84 -8.39 -11.32
CA ILE A 80 13.68 -8.72 -10.17
C ILE A 80 15.13 -8.41 -10.51
N ILE A 81 15.78 -7.51 -9.79
CA ILE A 81 17.22 -7.28 -9.91
C ILE A 81 17.97 -8.28 -9.02
N LEU A 82 18.97 -8.95 -9.60
CA LEU A 82 19.96 -9.76 -8.89
C LEU A 82 21.27 -8.99 -8.78
N SER A 83 21.88 -8.94 -7.60
CA SER A 83 23.14 -8.23 -7.42
C SER A 83 24.00 -8.83 -6.31
N GLY A 84 25.32 -8.84 -6.54
CA GLY A 84 26.31 -9.09 -5.49
C GLY A 84 26.55 -7.90 -4.56
N GLN A 85 25.97 -6.72 -4.86
CA GLN A 85 26.12 -5.53 -4.04
C GLN A 85 25.10 -5.53 -2.90
N THR A 86 25.57 -5.42 -1.68
CA THR A 86 24.75 -5.41 -0.46
C THR A 86 24.51 -4.00 0.08
N GLU A 87 25.11 -2.98 -0.52
CA GLU A 87 25.00 -1.60 -0.09
C GLU A 87 23.57 -1.05 -0.30
N LEU A 88 23.10 -0.33 0.68
CA LEU A 88 21.76 0.27 0.66
C LEU A 88 21.57 1.21 -0.55
N SER A 89 22.62 1.95 -0.93
CA SER A 89 22.64 2.86 -2.08
C SER A 89 22.33 2.16 -3.40
N ALA A 90 22.95 1.01 -3.65
CA ALA A 90 22.72 0.21 -4.86
C ALA A 90 21.30 -0.35 -4.94
N LYS A 91 20.76 -0.78 -3.79
CA LYS A 91 19.40 -1.27 -3.66
C LYS A 91 18.36 -0.17 -3.92
N ILE A 92 18.58 1.03 -3.37
CA ILE A 92 17.74 2.20 -3.63
C ILE A 92 17.75 2.54 -5.12
N GLN A 93 18.92 2.61 -5.76
CA GLN A 93 19.05 2.90 -7.20
C GLN A 93 18.32 1.88 -8.08
N GLY A 94 18.36 0.60 -7.74
CA GLY A 94 17.63 -0.45 -8.46
C GLY A 94 16.12 -0.26 -8.39
N LEU A 95 15.60 0.06 -7.19
CA LEU A 95 14.18 0.32 -6.98
C LEU A 95 13.72 1.63 -7.63
N GLU A 96 14.53 2.70 -7.55
CA GLU A 96 14.26 3.97 -8.25
C GLU A 96 14.27 3.83 -9.79
N ALA A 97 15.04 2.89 -10.31
CA ALA A 97 15.02 2.56 -11.73
C ALA A 97 13.73 1.84 -12.17
N GLY A 98 12.87 1.45 -11.22
CA GLY A 98 11.59 0.80 -11.46
C GLY A 98 11.62 -0.72 -11.34
N ALA A 99 12.61 -1.31 -10.64
CA ALA A 99 12.56 -2.72 -10.28
C ALA A 99 11.50 -2.97 -9.20
N ASP A 100 10.83 -4.11 -9.30
CA ASP A 100 9.79 -4.53 -8.34
C ASP A 100 10.38 -5.23 -7.12
N GLU A 101 11.55 -5.84 -7.29
CA GLU A 101 12.29 -6.52 -6.23
C GLU A 101 13.79 -6.45 -6.49
N TYR A 102 14.56 -6.39 -5.39
CA TYR A 102 16.02 -6.43 -5.42
C TYR A 102 16.50 -7.55 -4.50
N VAL A 103 17.23 -8.52 -5.07
CA VAL A 103 17.70 -9.70 -4.37
C VAL A 103 19.23 -9.75 -4.42
N THR A 104 19.85 -9.95 -3.26
CA THR A 104 21.31 -10.05 -3.14
C THR A 104 21.79 -11.47 -3.43
N LYS A 105 22.85 -11.59 -4.22
CA LYS A 105 23.58 -12.87 -4.43
C LYS A 105 24.47 -13.19 -3.20
N PRO A 106 24.61 -14.45 -2.79
CA PRO A 106 24.02 -15.64 -3.37
C PRO A 106 22.56 -15.82 -3.00
N VAL A 107 21.74 -16.30 -3.92
CA VAL A 107 20.33 -16.61 -3.71
C VAL A 107 20.07 -18.09 -4.03
N ASP A 108 19.30 -18.74 -3.18
CA ASP A 108 18.87 -20.11 -3.44
C ASP A 108 17.89 -20.13 -4.63
N PRO A 109 18.13 -20.96 -5.67
CA PRO A 109 17.25 -21.06 -6.82
C PRO A 109 15.78 -21.40 -6.45
N LYS A 110 15.55 -22.16 -5.36
CA LYS A 110 14.20 -22.44 -4.86
C LYS A 110 13.55 -21.19 -4.26
N GLU A 111 14.32 -20.37 -3.54
CA GLU A 111 13.85 -19.08 -3.03
C GLU A 111 13.44 -18.18 -4.19
N MET A 112 14.26 -18.12 -5.25
CA MET A 112 13.93 -17.37 -6.46
C MET A 112 12.63 -17.85 -7.12
N ALA A 113 12.41 -19.16 -7.22
CA ALA A 113 11.17 -19.71 -7.76
C ALA A 113 9.93 -19.28 -6.97
N VAL A 114 10.01 -19.25 -5.65
CA VAL A 114 8.91 -18.74 -4.77
C VAL A 114 8.64 -17.25 -5.03
N ARG A 115 9.69 -16.42 -5.20
CA ARG A 115 9.56 -14.99 -5.50
C ARG A 115 8.92 -14.76 -6.86
N VAL A 116 9.39 -15.44 -7.87
CA VAL A 116 8.83 -15.41 -9.24
C VAL A 116 7.36 -15.78 -9.23
N LYS A 117 7.00 -16.91 -8.60
CA LYS A 117 5.60 -17.35 -8.48
C LYS A 117 4.72 -16.31 -7.79
N SER A 118 5.22 -15.71 -6.73
CA SER A 118 4.51 -14.67 -5.99
C SER A 118 4.29 -13.41 -6.85
N LEU A 119 5.31 -12.95 -7.58
CA LEU A 119 5.23 -11.77 -8.44
C LEU A 119 4.28 -11.99 -9.63
N LEU A 120 4.38 -13.13 -10.31
CA LEU A 120 3.49 -13.47 -11.43
C LEU A 120 2.03 -13.57 -10.99
N ALA A 121 1.76 -14.24 -9.86
CA ALA A 121 0.41 -14.35 -9.32
C ALA A 121 -0.23 -12.98 -9.00
N ARG A 122 0.60 -11.97 -8.66
CA ARG A 122 0.13 -10.60 -8.42
C ARG A 122 -0.19 -9.87 -9.69
N THR A 123 0.72 -9.92 -10.66
CA THR A 123 0.52 -9.28 -11.97
C THR A 123 -0.73 -9.81 -12.66
N GLU A 124 -0.98 -11.11 -12.55
CA GLU A 124 -2.20 -11.76 -13.07
C GLU A 124 -3.46 -11.22 -12.36
N ARG A 125 -3.43 -11.11 -11.02
CA ARG A 125 -4.54 -10.55 -10.23
C ARG A 125 -4.79 -9.07 -10.55
N LEU A 126 -3.74 -8.26 -10.75
CA LEU A 126 -3.86 -6.87 -11.17
C LEU A 126 -4.51 -6.75 -12.55
N ARG A 127 -4.11 -7.58 -13.51
CA ARG A 127 -4.73 -7.65 -14.86
C ARG A 127 -6.19 -8.07 -14.82
N GLN A 128 -6.57 -9.03 -13.96
CA GLN A 128 -7.96 -9.47 -13.80
C GLN A 128 -8.86 -8.42 -13.11
N VAL A 129 -8.29 -7.55 -12.27
CA VAL A 129 -9.04 -6.45 -11.61
C VAL A 129 -9.42 -5.33 -12.59
N VAL A 130 -8.68 -5.15 -13.68
CA VAL A 130 -8.95 -4.11 -14.69
C VAL A 130 -10.12 -4.48 -15.62
N VAL A 131 -10.59 -5.73 -15.63
CA VAL A 131 -11.63 -6.21 -16.56
C VAL A 131 -12.89 -6.65 -15.82
N THR A 132 -13.62 -5.70 -15.22
CA THR A 132 -15.05 -5.89 -14.95
C THR A 132 -15.80 -4.58 -15.14
N PRO A 133 -16.29 -4.28 -16.35
CA PRO A 133 -17.28 -3.21 -16.54
C PRO A 133 -18.65 -3.71 -16.03
N GLY A 134 -19.24 -3.03 -15.06
CA GLY A 134 -20.67 -3.09 -14.88
C GLY A 134 -21.24 -3.73 -13.62
N THR A 135 -20.62 -3.63 -12.44
CA THR A 135 -21.38 -3.80 -11.20
C THR A 135 -21.88 -2.46 -10.69
N GLN A 136 -23.18 -2.30 -10.61
CA GLN A 136 -23.79 -1.12 -9.99
C GLN A 136 -23.26 -0.98 -8.56
N ARG A 137 -22.56 0.14 -8.30
CA ARG A 137 -21.97 0.43 -7.00
C ARG A 137 -23.10 0.76 -6.00
N PRO A 138 -23.03 0.26 -4.76
CA PRO A 138 -23.96 0.68 -3.73
C PRO A 138 -23.90 2.19 -3.53
N ARG A 139 -25.06 2.84 -3.38
CA ARG A 139 -25.19 4.30 -3.26
C ARG A 139 -24.67 4.89 -1.95
N GLN A 140 -24.32 4.08 -0.94
CA GLN A 140 -23.95 4.57 0.39
C GLN A 140 -22.42 4.42 0.60
N ALA A 141 -21.75 5.53 0.94
CA ALA A 141 -20.33 5.55 1.21
C ALA A 141 -19.93 4.67 2.40
N LYS A 142 -18.72 4.14 2.35
CA LYS A 142 -18.13 3.35 3.43
C LYS A 142 -17.01 4.16 4.12
N ILE A 143 -17.11 4.30 5.42
CA ILE A 143 -16.07 4.92 6.25
C ILE A 143 -15.15 3.83 6.78
N VAL A 144 -13.87 3.92 6.44
CA VAL A 144 -12.78 3.07 6.91
C VAL A 144 -11.86 3.91 7.79
N ALA A 145 -11.91 3.70 9.09
CA ALA A 145 -11.01 4.38 10.02
C ALA A 145 -9.74 3.55 10.22
N VAL A 146 -8.57 4.20 10.13
CA VAL A 146 -7.26 3.57 10.31
C VAL A 146 -6.63 4.13 11.57
N ILE A 147 -6.36 3.30 12.56
CA ILE A 147 -5.78 3.68 13.83
C ILE A 147 -4.65 2.72 14.22
N GLY A 148 -3.54 3.26 14.73
CA GLY A 148 -2.41 2.46 15.18
C GLY A 148 -2.48 2.13 16.66
N ALA A 149 -2.00 0.96 17.04
CA ALA A 149 -1.83 0.58 18.44
C ALA A 149 -0.87 1.53 19.18
N LYS A 150 0.14 2.01 18.47
CA LYS A 150 1.12 3.00 18.97
C LYS A 150 1.53 3.97 17.86
N GLY A 151 2.26 5.02 18.21
CA GLY A 151 2.85 5.95 17.24
C GLY A 151 3.88 5.24 16.33
N GLY A 152 3.88 5.60 15.06
CA GLY A 152 4.89 5.14 14.11
C GLY A 152 4.66 3.76 13.48
N VAL A 153 3.58 3.04 13.79
CA VAL A 153 3.29 1.70 13.20
C VAL A 153 2.92 1.69 11.72
N GLY A 154 2.86 2.86 11.06
CA GLY A 154 2.56 2.96 9.64
C GLY A 154 1.11 3.27 9.30
N THR A 155 0.33 3.80 10.22
CA THR A 155 -1.09 4.17 10.06
C THR A 155 -1.33 5.06 8.83
N THR A 156 -0.61 6.17 8.72
CA THR A 156 -0.72 7.11 7.59
C THR A 156 -0.31 6.47 6.26
N THR A 157 0.75 5.66 6.25
CA THR A 157 1.17 4.92 5.05
C THR A 157 0.09 3.93 4.61
N LEU A 158 -0.50 3.20 5.56
CA LEU A 158 -1.62 2.31 5.26
C LEU A 158 -2.82 3.10 4.70
N ALA A 159 -3.21 4.20 5.33
CA ALA A 159 -4.34 5.03 4.89
C ALA A 159 -4.13 5.55 3.44
N ALA A 160 -2.93 6.07 3.12
CA ALA A 160 -2.59 6.54 1.78
C ALA A 160 -2.69 5.41 0.72
N ASN A 161 -2.13 4.24 1.04
CA ASN A 161 -2.15 3.10 0.12
C ASN A 161 -3.55 2.50 -0.06
N LEU A 162 -4.37 2.48 0.99
CA LEU A 162 -5.77 2.05 0.89
C LEU A 162 -6.59 3.00 0.01
N ALA A 163 -6.46 4.31 0.24
CA ALA A 163 -7.17 5.31 -0.57
C ALA A 163 -6.77 5.22 -2.05
N SER A 164 -5.46 5.11 -2.34
CA SER A 164 -4.97 4.92 -3.70
C SER A 164 -5.45 3.60 -4.31
N GLY A 165 -5.42 2.50 -3.56
CA GLY A 165 -5.90 1.20 -4.04
C GLY A 165 -7.40 1.17 -4.32
N LEU A 166 -8.21 1.95 -3.59
CA LEU A 166 -9.63 2.15 -3.88
C LEU A 166 -9.81 2.99 -5.15
N ALA A 167 -9.06 4.08 -5.31
CA ALA A 167 -9.09 4.92 -6.50
C ALA A 167 -8.65 4.15 -7.76
N MET A 168 -7.60 3.31 -7.68
CA MET A 168 -7.17 2.41 -8.76
C MET A 168 -8.27 1.42 -9.19
N ARG A 169 -9.22 1.12 -8.33
CA ARG A 169 -10.42 0.32 -8.64
C ARG A 169 -11.61 1.17 -9.07
N ASN A 170 -11.35 2.42 -9.44
CA ASN A 170 -12.36 3.40 -9.88
C ASN A 170 -13.44 3.72 -8.84
N TYR A 171 -13.17 3.57 -7.55
CA TYR A 171 -14.04 4.10 -6.51
C TYR A 171 -13.70 5.57 -6.25
N LYS A 172 -14.73 6.41 -6.11
CA LYS A 172 -14.54 7.75 -5.59
C LYS A 172 -14.11 7.65 -4.13
N CYS A 173 -12.93 8.16 -3.79
CA CYS A 173 -12.35 8.05 -2.47
C CYS A 173 -11.91 9.42 -1.94
N VAL A 174 -12.31 9.71 -0.70
CA VAL A 174 -11.78 10.83 0.07
C VAL A 174 -10.90 10.28 1.19
N ALA A 175 -9.65 10.74 1.26
CA ALA A 175 -8.76 10.49 2.40
C ALA A 175 -8.81 11.70 3.34
N VAL A 176 -9.06 11.46 4.62
CA VAL A 176 -9.16 12.49 5.66
C VAL A 176 -8.07 12.27 6.69
N GLU A 177 -7.25 13.28 6.93
CA GLU A 177 -6.25 13.25 7.99
C GLU A 177 -6.78 13.99 9.23
N LEU A 178 -7.27 13.22 10.21
CA LEU A 178 -7.84 13.76 11.44
C LEU A 178 -6.74 13.96 12.51
N ARG A 179 -5.66 14.64 12.13
CA ARG A 179 -4.55 14.96 13.03
C ARG A 179 -4.64 16.41 13.46
N PRO A 180 -4.45 16.71 14.76
CA PRO A 180 -4.55 18.08 15.25
C PRO A 180 -3.35 18.95 14.85
N TYR A 181 -2.20 18.35 14.47
CA TYR A 181 -0.97 19.02 14.06
C TYR A 181 -0.04 18.07 13.30
N PHE A 182 0.90 18.62 12.55
CA PHE A 182 1.91 17.90 11.77
C PHE A 182 1.33 16.82 10.88
N GLY A 183 0.38 17.20 10.04
CA GLY A 183 -0.18 16.31 9.02
C GLY A 183 0.92 15.79 8.07
N THR A 184 0.89 14.50 7.78
CA THR A 184 1.87 13.83 6.92
C THR A 184 1.24 13.11 5.74
N LEU A 185 -0.10 12.99 5.71
CA LEU A 185 -0.82 12.30 4.65
C LEU A 185 -0.64 12.99 3.29
N ALA A 186 -0.63 14.32 3.28
CA ALA A 186 -0.39 15.10 2.05
C ALA A 186 0.99 14.80 1.43
N ARG A 187 2.01 14.55 2.25
CA ARG A 187 3.35 14.16 1.77
C ARG A 187 3.36 12.80 1.09
N GLN A 188 2.50 11.88 1.52
CA GLN A 188 2.35 10.56 0.88
C GLN A 188 1.86 10.70 -0.58
N PHE A 189 1.15 11.77 -0.89
CA PHE A 189 0.59 12.06 -2.21
C PHE A 189 1.35 13.15 -2.98
N GLY A 190 2.48 13.64 -2.47
CA GLY A 190 3.26 14.71 -3.11
C GLY A 190 2.54 16.06 -3.18
N VAL A 191 1.46 16.23 -2.41
CA VAL A 191 0.64 17.45 -2.43
C VAL A 191 1.13 18.43 -1.35
N LYS A 192 1.25 19.72 -1.72
CA LYS A 192 1.45 20.80 -0.77
C LYS A 192 0.09 21.39 -0.41
N PRO A 193 -0.40 21.23 0.82
CA PRO A 193 -1.72 21.72 1.19
C PRO A 193 -1.78 23.25 1.13
N THR A 194 -2.74 23.77 0.38
CA THR A 194 -3.11 25.20 0.37
C THR A 194 -4.23 25.48 1.36
N THR A 195 -5.00 24.44 1.70
CA THR A 195 -6.10 24.45 2.66
C THR A 195 -5.99 23.18 3.52
N THR A 196 -6.50 23.23 4.74
CA THR A 196 -6.42 22.12 5.69
C THR A 196 -7.74 21.89 6.42
N LEU A 197 -7.86 20.76 7.10
CA LEU A 197 -8.98 20.44 7.96
C LEU A 197 -9.27 21.54 9.01
N ASN A 198 -8.23 22.22 9.52
CA ASN A 198 -8.39 23.27 10.55
C ASN A 198 -9.35 24.38 10.13
N GLU A 199 -9.38 24.73 8.84
CA GLU A 199 -10.29 25.77 8.34
C GLU A 199 -11.78 25.32 8.39
N LEU A 200 -12.06 24.02 8.32
CA LEU A 200 -13.39 23.47 8.57
C LEU A 200 -13.73 23.47 10.06
N LEU A 201 -12.71 23.21 10.91
CA LEU A 201 -12.86 23.21 12.37
C LEU A 201 -13.03 24.63 12.98
N GLU A 202 -12.84 25.68 12.17
CA GLU A 202 -13.22 27.06 12.54
C GLU A 202 -14.72 27.31 12.45
N LEU A 203 -15.43 26.46 11.70
CA LEU A 203 -16.85 26.58 11.47
C LEU A 203 -17.66 25.90 12.59
N MET A 204 -18.84 26.44 12.85
CA MET A 204 -19.83 25.74 13.67
C MET A 204 -20.27 24.45 12.95
N PRO A 205 -20.60 23.35 13.66
CA PRO A 205 -20.97 22.07 13.03
C PRO A 205 -22.02 22.21 11.91
N LYS A 206 -23.06 23.00 12.12
CA LYS A 206 -24.12 23.24 11.13
C LYS A 206 -23.67 24.01 9.87
N ALA A 207 -22.52 24.66 9.91
CA ALA A 207 -21.95 25.37 8.78
C ALA A 207 -20.99 24.49 7.93
N ILE A 208 -20.64 23.31 8.42
CA ILE A 208 -19.86 22.32 7.68
C ILE A 208 -20.78 21.69 6.65
N SER A 209 -20.70 22.13 5.39
CA SER A 209 -21.52 21.67 4.28
C SER A 209 -20.67 21.13 3.14
N ASP A 210 -21.29 20.42 2.20
CA ASP A 210 -20.64 19.89 0.98
C ASP A 210 -19.83 20.97 0.27
N LYS A 211 -20.37 22.19 0.17
CA LYS A 211 -19.68 23.32 -0.46
C LYS A 211 -18.41 23.71 0.29
N GLN A 212 -18.47 23.76 1.64
CA GLN A 212 -17.31 24.10 2.45
C GLN A 212 -16.25 22.99 2.39
N ILE A 213 -16.66 21.74 2.37
CA ILE A 213 -15.77 20.59 2.22
C ILE A 213 -15.12 20.58 0.83
N SER A 214 -15.92 20.70 -0.24
CA SER A 214 -15.44 20.66 -1.64
C SER A 214 -14.36 21.69 -1.93
N THR A 215 -14.47 22.89 -1.36
CA THR A 215 -13.47 23.97 -1.54
C THR A 215 -12.15 23.70 -0.85
N ARG A 216 -12.08 22.70 0.02
CA ARG A 216 -10.88 22.31 0.80
C ARG A 216 -10.34 20.94 0.45
N LEU A 217 -11.03 20.20 -0.40
CA LEU A 217 -10.52 18.96 -0.95
C LEU A 217 -9.41 19.22 -1.96
N LEU A 218 -8.29 18.58 -1.78
CA LEU A 218 -7.13 18.62 -2.67
C LEU A 218 -7.15 17.41 -3.59
N SER A 219 -7.03 17.60 -4.88
CA SER A 219 -6.92 16.50 -5.84
C SER A 219 -5.51 15.96 -5.87
N THR A 220 -5.36 14.64 -5.89
CA THR A 220 -4.08 13.96 -6.06
C THR A 220 -3.98 13.34 -7.45
N GLU A 221 -2.76 13.09 -7.93
CA GLU A 221 -2.52 12.41 -9.22
C GLU A 221 -3.05 10.97 -9.22
N GLN A 222 -3.21 10.36 -8.04
CA GLN A 222 -3.75 9.01 -7.87
C GLN A 222 -5.29 8.96 -7.89
N GLY A 223 -5.95 10.09 -8.15
CA GLY A 223 -7.41 10.16 -8.20
C GLY A 223 -8.11 10.17 -6.83
N VAL A 224 -7.36 10.32 -5.75
CA VAL A 224 -7.88 10.48 -4.39
C VAL A 224 -8.16 11.96 -4.11
N GLN A 225 -9.29 12.27 -3.51
CA GLN A 225 -9.53 13.60 -2.92
C GLN A 225 -9.00 13.59 -1.48
N LEU A 226 -8.21 14.59 -1.12
CA LEU A 226 -7.53 14.64 0.17
C LEU A 226 -8.02 15.83 1.00
N LEU A 227 -8.46 15.59 2.23
CA LEU A 227 -8.63 16.59 3.26
C LEU A 227 -7.44 16.49 4.21
N ALA A 228 -6.44 17.34 3.98
CA ALA A 228 -5.17 17.30 4.69
C ALA A 228 -5.30 17.86 6.11
N GLY A 229 -4.57 17.26 7.03
CA GLY A 229 -4.34 17.82 8.36
C GLY A 229 -3.45 19.07 8.32
N PRO A 230 -3.40 19.85 9.42
CA PRO A 230 -2.57 21.05 9.52
C PRO A 230 -1.09 20.71 9.44
N GLN A 231 -0.33 21.52 8.70
CA GLN A 231 1.11 21.32 8.50
C GLN A 231 1.97 21.99 9.57
N GLN A 232 1.37 22.87 10.36
CA GLN A 232 2.05 23.68 11.37
C GLN A 232 1.24 23.72 12.66
N LEU A 233 1.90 24.04 13.78
CA LEU A 233 1.23 24.27 15.07
C LEU A 233 0.42 25.58 15.14
N LYS A 234 0.72 26.52 14.24
CA LYS A 234 -0.01 27.78 14.20
C LYS A 234 -1.49 27.53 13.89
N GLY A 235 -2.36 28.00 14.77
CA GLY A 235 -3.79 27.78 14.63
C GLY A 235 -4.26 26.38 15.09
N TYR A 236 -3.47 25.73 15.96
CA TYR A 236 -3.89 24.47 16.58
C TYR A 236 -5.31 24.55 17.14
N ARG A 237 -6.14 23.64 16.72
CA ARG A 237 -7.48 23.42 17.26
C ARG A 237 -7.73 21.93 17.40
N GLU A 238 -8.29 21.54 18.51
CA GLU A 238 -8.82 20.19 18.70
C GLU A 238 -10.22 20.13 18.09
N ALA A 239 -10.44 19.16 17.21
CA ALA A 239 -11.75 18.95 16.61
C ALA A 239 -12.74 18.50 17.68
N GLN A 240 -13.91 19.12 17.69
CA GLN A 240 -15.02 18.70 18.54
C GLN A 240 -15.77 17.52 17.92
N ALA A 241 -16.41 16.69 18.74
CA ALA A 241 -17.14 15.52 18.26
C ALA A 241 -18.19 15.89 17.20
N GLU A 242 -18.96 16.93 17.45
CA GLU A 242 -20.06 17.38 16.58
C GLU A 242 -19.54 17.90 15.23
N GLN A 243 -18.33 18.44 15.19
CA GLN A 243 -17.69 18.88 13.93
C GLN A 243 -17.27 17.67 13.10
N VAL A 244 -16.70 16.63 13.73
CA VAL A 244 -16.32 15.39 13.06
C VAL A 244 -17.56 14.64 12.57
N GLU A 245 -18.63 14.58 13.36
CA GLU A 245 -19.90 13.97 12.97
C GLU A 245 -20.47 14.69 11.73
N ALA A 246 -20.59 16.02 11.76
CA ALA A 246 -21.05 16.82 10.62
C ALA A 246 -20.18 16.63 9.38
N LEU A 247 -18.86 16.53 9.54
CA LEU A 247 -17.92 16.25 8.45
C LEU A 247 -18.19 14.88 7.81
N MET A 248 -18.33 13.82 8.62
CA MET A 248 -18.59 12.46 8.13
C MET A 248 -19.94 12.34 7.44
N GLU A 249 -21.00 12.94 8.01
CA GLU A 249 -22.34 12.96 7.44
C GLU A 249 -22.37 13.59 6.04
N ASN A 250 -21.69 14.71 5.84
CA ASN A 250 -21.60 15.34 4.53
C ASN A 250 -20.72 14.52 3.55
N LEU A 251 -19.56 14.04 3.99
CA LEU A 251 -18.67 13.25 3.13
C LEU A 251 -19.32 11.98 2.61
N VAL A 252 -20.18 11.33 3.39
CA VAL A 252 -20.92 10.12 2.98
C VAL A 252 -21.81 10.37 1.75
N GLN A 253 -22.28 11.60 1.54
CA GLN A 253 -23.09 11.98 0.39
C GLN A 253 -22.25 12.32 -0.85
N MET A 254 -20.94 12.62 -0.66
CA MET A 254 -20.07 13.15 -1.70
C MET A 254 -19.21 12.08 -2.40
N THR A 255 -18.98 10.92 -1.76
CA THR A 255 -18.03 9.92 -2.20
C THR A 255 -18.53 8.50 -2.00
N GLU A 256 -17.75 7.47 -2.39
CA GLU A 256 -18.08 6.06 -2.18
C GLU A 256 -17.27 5.43 -1.03
N TYR A 257 -16.06 5.95 -0.79
CA TYR A 257 -15.22 5.56 0.32
C TYR A 257 -14.60 6.77 1.01
N ILE A 258 -14.54 6.70 2.33
CA ILE A 258 -13.84 7.67 3.18
C ILE A 258 -12.80 6.89 3.97
N VAL A 259 -11.52 7.18 3.77
CA VAL A 259 -10.42 6.62 4.55
C VAL A 259 -9.95 7.67 5.54
N VAL A 260 -10.10 7.40 6.83
CA VAL A 260 -9.76 8.35 7.89
C VAL A 260 -8.47 7.91 8.58
N ASP A 261 -7.41 8.69 8.43
CA ASP A 261 -6.13 8.52 9.16
C ASP A 261 -6.25 9.15 10.54
N LEU A 262 -6.21 8.32 11.58
CA LEU A 262 -6.37 8.73 12.97
C LEU A 262 -5.04 8.71 13.72
N PRO A 263 -4.77 9.70 14.61
CA PRO A 263 -3.70 9.59 15.57
C PRO A 263 -4.00 8.45 16.57
N HIS A 264 -2.93 7.83 17.10
CA HIS A 264 -3.07 6.75 18.10
C HIS A 264 -3.58 7.21 19.47
N MET A 265 -3.53 8.53 19.73
CA MET A 265 -3.96 9.11 21.00
C MET A 265 -5.49 9.21 21.09
N PRO A 266 -6.08 8.79 22.21
CA PRO A 266 -7.51 8.95 22.43
C PRO A 266 -7.91 10.44 22.44
N SER A 267 -8.98 10.77 21.70
CA SER A 267 -9.57 12.13 21.72
C SER A 267 -11.07 12.06 21.43
N VAL A 268 -11.78 13.13 21.68
CA VAL A 268 -13.21 13.23 21.35
C VAL A 268 -13.44 13.14 19.83
N ALA A 269 -12.52 13.70 19.05
CA ALA A 269 -12.53 13.62 17.59
C ALA A 269 -12.34 12.18 17.09
N ASN A 270 -11.37 11.44 17.65
CA ASN A 270 -11.14 10.03 17.31
C ASN A 270 -12.37 9.19 17.65
N ARG A 271 -12.96 9.41 18.84
CA ARG A 271 -14.18 8.70 19.23
C ARG A 271 -15.33 8.93 18.26
N ALA A 272 -15.56 10.16 17.82
CA ALA A 272 -16.59 10.50 16.85
C ALA A 272 -16.34 9.79 15.48
N ALA A 273 -15.12 9.88 14.96
CA ALA A 273 -14.75 9.22 13.70
C ALA A 273 -14.86 7.69 13.77
N LEU A 274 -14.41 7.07 14.88
CA LEU A 274 -14.48 5.63 15.08
C LEU A 274 -15.93 5.13 15.25
N ARG A 275 -16.80 5.93 15.86
CA ARG A 275 -18.25 5.61 15.95
C ARG A 275 -18.96 5.71 14.62
N ALA A 276 -18.54 6.61 13.74
CA ALA A 276 -19.05 6.75 12.38
C ALA A 276 -18.53 5.67 11.43
N ALA A 277 -17.44 4.96 11.80
CA ALA A 277 -16.78 4.01 10.92
C ALA A 277 -17.62 2.74 10.69
N HIS A 278 -17.59 2.25 9.44
CA HIS A 278 -18.14 0.95 9.05
C HIS A 278 -17.11 -0.18 9.24
N THR A 279 -15.83 0.17 9.19
CA THR A 279 -14.69 -0.73 9.43
C THR A 279 -13.59 0.07 10.11
N ILE A 280 -13.01 -0.50 11.16
CA ILE A 280 -11.86 0.05 11.87
C ILE A 280 -10.68 -0.86 11.60
N LEU A 281 -9.61 -0.33 11.04
CA LEU A 281 -8.35 -1.04 10.84
C LEU A 281 -7.41 -0.71 11.99
N LEU A 282 -7.22 -1.68 12.88
CA LEU A 282 -6.25 -1.61 13.97
C LEU A 282 -4.89 -2.07 13.46
N VAL A 283 -3.95 -1.13 13.37
CA VAL A 283 -2.60 -1.39 12.85
C VAL A 283 -1.67 -1.77 13.99
N VAL A 284 -1.04 -2.95 13.90
CA VAL A 284 -0.20 -3.53 14.95
C VAL A 284 1.11 -4.03 14.35
N GLU A 285 2.22 -3.85 15.08
CA GLU A 285 3.47 -4.57 14.83
C GLU A 285 3.49 -5.89 15.61
N PRO A 286 4.10 -6.98 15.09
CA PRO A 286 4.11 -8.28 15.74
C PRO A 286 5.16 -8.36 16.87
N GLU A 287 5.07 -7.45 17.86
CA GLU A 287 5.95 -7.34 19.01
C GLU A 287 5.18 -6.95 20.28
N ALA A 288 5.71 -7.31 21.44
CA ALA A 288 5.00 -7.29 22.72
C ALA A 288 4.41 -5.92 23.11
N SER A 289 5.16 -4.83 22.90
CA SER A 289 4.69 -3.48 23.28
C SER A 289 3.52 -3.02 22.40
N SER A 290 3.55 -3.34 21.13
CA SER A 290 2.46 -3.02 20.20
C SER A 290 1.19 -3.83 20.52
N VAL A 291 1.36 -5.10 20.91
CA VAL A 291 0.23 -5.97 21.31
C VAL A 291 -0.42 -5.47 22.60
N ALA A 292 0.38 -5.12 23.61
CA ALA A 292 -0.15 -4.56 24.87
C ALA A 292 -0.93 -3.25 24.61
N SER A 293 -0.40 -2.36 23.76
CA SER A 293 -1.09 -1.12 23.38
C SER A 293 -2.37 -1.40 22.58
N ALA A 294 -2.37 -2.40 21.70
CA ALA A 294 -3.56 -2.83 20.96
C ALA A 294 -4.65 -3.36 21.88
N GLN A 295 -4.29 -4.15 22.89
CA GLN A 295 -5.24 -4.65 23.91
C GLN A 295 -5.91 -3.48 24.65
N ALA A 296 -5.12 -2.51 25.14
CA ALA A 296 -5.64 -1.33 25.81
C ALA A 296 -6.57 -0.51 24.89
N LEU A 297 -6.23 -0.37 23.60
CA LEU A 297 -7.07 0.32 22.63
C LEU A 297 -8.39 -0.44 22.38
N ILE A 298 -8.37 -1.77 22.30
CA ILE A 298 -9.58 -2.58 22.14
C ILE A 298 -10.50 -2.43 23.36
N GLU A 299 -9.96 -2.40 24.58
CA GLU A 299 -10.72 -2.13 25.80
C GLU A 299 -11.37 -0.73 25.76
N LEU A 300 -10.63 0.27 25.30
CA LEU A 300 -11.14 1.62 25.10
C LEU A 300 -12.27 1.67 24.07
N LEU A 301 -12.14 0.97 22.94
CA LEU A 301 -13.18 0.87 21.92
C LEU A 301 -14.46 0.24 22.49
N ARG A 302 -14.33 -0.79 23.31
CA ARG A 302 -15.47 -1.39 24.03
C ARG A 302 -16.12 -0.40 24.98
N ALA A 303 -15.33 0.34 25.75
CA ALA A 303 -15.84 1.38 26.64
C ALA A 303 -16.56 2.52 25.88
N TRP A 304 -16.19 2.76 24.64
CA TRP A 304 -16.87 3.69 23.72
C TRP A 304 -18.09 3.07 23.02
N THR A 305 -18.48 1.86 23.37
CA THR A 305 -19.60 1.12 22.77
C THR A 305 -19.44 0.86 21.27
N ILE A 306 -18.20 0.72 20.82
CA ILE A 306 -17.88 0.35 19.43
C ILE A 306 -17.87 -1.17 19.31
N SER A 307 -18.61 -1.70 18.34
CA SER A 307 -18.72 -3.15 18.13
C SER A 307 -17.38 -3.78 17.74
N PRO A 308 -16.92 -4.85 18.43
CA PRO A 308 -15.71 -5.56 18.03
C PRO A 308 -15.77 -6.13 16.60
N SER A 309 -16.96 -6.42 16.08
CA SER A 309 -17.15 -7.02 14.75
C SER A 309 -16.65 -6.13 13.60
N ILE A 310 -16.64 -4.81 13.78
CA ILE A 310 -16.14 -3.87 12.77
C ILE A 310 -14.63 -3.60 12.89
N VAL A 311 -13.98 -4.10 13.95
CA VAL A 311 -12.52 -3.96 14.15
C VAL A 311 -11.81 -5.10 13.43
N LYS A 312 -10.93 -4.75 12.50
CA LYS A 312 -10.10 -5.70 11.74
C LYS A 312 -8.63 -5.41 12.02
N LEU A 313 -7.85 -6.46 12.16
CA LEU A 313 -6.41 -6.36 12.41
C LEU A 313 -5.65 -6.21 11.09
N VAL A 314 -4.72 -5.27 11.05
CA VAL A 314 -3.69 -5.19 10.00
C VAL A 314 -2.33 -5.27 10.66
N ILE A 315 -1.56 -6.30 10.33
CA ILE A 315 -0.20 -6.48 10.84
C ILE A 315 0.76 -5.76 9.90
N VAL A 316 1.60 -4.89 10.43
CA VAL A 316 2.72 -4.28 9.70
C VAL A 316 4.01 -4.89 10.21
N ASN A 317 4.57 -5.82 9.44
CA ASN A 317 5.82 -6.47 9.78
C ASN A 317 7.00 -5.74 9.15
N ARG A 318 7.66 -4.86 9.93
CA ARG A 318 8.85 -4.12 9.50
C ARG A 318 10.16 -4.80 9.85
N MET A 319 10.14 -5.76 10.78
CA MET A 319 11.33 -6.44 11.26
C MET A 319 11.39 -7.88 10.74
N GLN A 320 12.52 -8.24 10.14
CA GLN A 320 12.83 -9.63 9.80
C GLN A 320 13.45 -10.32 11.05
N SER A 321 12.67 -10.45 12.12
CA SER A 321 13.14 -11.14 13.33
C SER A 321 12.52 -12.53 13.41
N VAL A 322 13.31 -13.50 13.84
CA VAL A 322 12.86 -14.88 14.12
C VAL A 322 11.91 -14.94 15.33
N GLN A 323 11.88 -13.90 16.16
CA GLN A 323 11.09 -13.83 17.39
C GLN A 323 9.85 -12.92 17.27
N THR A 324 9.20 -12.91 16.11
CA THR A 324 7.93 -12.18 15.96
C THR A 324 6.75 -13.03 16.45
N ILE A 325 5.74 -12.36 17.03
CA ILE A 325 4.47 -13.00 17.39
C ILE A 325 3.75 -13.40 16.11
N SER A 326 3.27 -14.64 16.04
CA SER A 326 2.59 -15.13 14.83
C SER A 326 1.24 -14.43 14.61
N ALA A 327 0.80 -14.35 13.34
CA ALA A 327 -0.48 -13.76 12.97
C ALA A 327 -1.66 -14.44 13.70
N ALA A 328 -1.65 -15.77 13.77
CA ALA A 328 -2.68 -16.54 14.46
C ALA A 328 -2.71 -16.29 15.99
N GLU A 329 -1.55 -16.03 16.58
CA GLU A 329 -1.45 -15.67 17.98
C GLU A 329 -1.97 -14.25 18.24
N LEU A 330 -1.68 -13.31 17.34
CA LEU A 330 -2.21 -11.94 17.38
C LEU A 330 -3.73 -11.93 17.27
N GLU A 331 -4.32 -12.68 16.34
CA GLU A 331 -5.77 -12.81 16.20
C GLU A 331 -6.42 -13.34 17.50
N ARG A 332 -5.84 -14.39 18.08
CA ARG A 332 -6.34 -14.98 19.34
C ARG A 332 -6.22 -14.01 20.51
N THR A 333 -5.07 -13.33 20.63
CA THR A 333 -4.78 -12.44 21.75
C THR A 333 -5.62 -11.17 21.71
N LEU A 334 -5.86 -10.63 20.50
CA LEU A 334 -6.61 -9.39 20.31
C LEU A 334 -8.11 -9.63 20.06
N GLY A 335 -8.50 -10.85 19.72
CA GLY A 335 -9.89 -11.19 19.42
C GLY A 335 -10.45 -10.44 18.20
N CYS A 336 -9.59 -10.06 17.26
CA CYS A 336 -9.93 -9.34 16.03
C CYS A 336 -9.53 -10.17 14.81
N GLU A 337 -10.38 -10.20 13.79
CA GLU A 337 -10.11 -10.87 12.53
C GLU A 337 -8.97 -10.19 11.76
N LEU A 338 -8.01 -10.97 11.25
CA LEU A 338 -6.91 -10.47 10.43
C LEU A 338 -7.39 -10.13 9.01
N LEU A 339 -7.32 -8.86 8.66
CA LEU A 339 -7.60 -8.41 7.29
C LEU A 339 -6.41 -8.62 6.36
N GLY A 340 -5.18 -8.44 6.86
CA GLY A 340 -3.98 -8.68 6.08
C GLY A 340 -2.69 -8.33 6.81
N THR A 341 -1.57 -8.75 6.20
CA THR A 341 -0.22 -8.46 6.71
C THR A 341 0.55 -7.67 5.66
N VAL A 342 1.01 -6.48 6.03
CA VAL A 342 1.91 -5.66 5.21
C VAL A 342 3.34 -6.12 5.47
N THR A 343 4.00 -6.59 4.41
CA THR A 343 5.40 -7.08 4.47
C THR A 343 6.38 -5.92 4.59
N SER A 344 7.57 -6.21 5.13
CA SER A 344 8.66 -5.22 5.22
C SER A 344 9.10 -4.75 3.83
N ALA A 345 9.13 -3.44 3.66
CA ALA A 345 9.62 -2.79 2.45
C ALA A 345 10.17 -1.39 2.81
N ALA A 346 11.06 -1.34 3.80
CA ALA A 346 11.55 -0.08 4.37
C ALA A 346 12.15 0.84 3.30
N ASP A 347 13.02 0.30 2.44
CA ASP A 347 13.69 1.08 1.39
C ASP A 347 12.69 1.63 0.38
N LEU A 348 11.78 0.79 -0.08
CA LEU A 348 10.74 1.18 -1.04
C LEU A 348 9.77 2.21 -0.42
N ALA A 349 9.48 2.09 0.88
CA ALA A 349 8.65 3.06 1.60
C ALA A 349 9.31 4.45 1.67
N VAL A 350 10.64 4.50 1.90
CA VAL A 350 11.39 5.76 1.91
C VAL A 350 11.41 6.40 0.53
N VAL A 351 11.69 5.63 -0.51
CA VAL A 351 11.75 6.14 -1.90
C VAL A 351 10.38 6.63 -2.34
N SER A 352 9.32 5.87 -2.11
CA SER A 352 7.94 6.21 -2.43
C SER A 352 7.50 7.49 -1.71
N LEU A 353 7.83 7.63 -0.41
CA LEU A 353 7.54 8.84 0.36
C LEU A 353 8.29 10.06 -0.17
N ASN A 354 9.57 9.92 -0.54
CA ASN A 354 10.36 11.00 -1.12
C ASN A 354 9.83 11.42 -2.49
N ALA A 355 9.32 10.47 -3.27
CA ALA A 355 8.65 10.74 -4.54
C ALA A 355 7.24 11.35 -4.37
N GLY A 356 6.66 11.30 -3.17
CA GLY A 356 5.28 11.75 -2.92
C GLY A 356 4.24 10.89 -3.62
N VAL A 357 4.52 9.60 -3.81
CA VAL A 357 3.61 8.65 -4.47
C VAL A 357 3.39 7.46 -3.55
N PRO A 358 2.15 7.10 -3.18
CA PRO A 358 1.88 5.93 -2.36
C PRO A 358 2.47 4.65 -2.95
N LEU A 359 2.98 3.76 -2.11
CA LEU A 359 3.67 2.52 -2.50
C LEU A 359 2.94 1.69 -3.54
N ILE A 360 1.62 1.53 -3.37
CA ILE A 360 0.74 0.77 -4.27
C ILE A 360 0.73 1.33 -5.69
N SER A 361 0.92 2.65 -5.83
CA SER A 361 0.99 3.35 -7.12
C SER A 361 2.44 3.49 -7.60
N TYR A 362 3.40 3.65 -6.68
CA TYR A 362 4.81 3.82 -7.00
C TYR A 362 5.44 2.55 -7.59
N ALA A 363 5.16 1.40 -6.97
CA ALA A 363 5.67 0.10 -7.37
C ALA A 363 4.55 -0.95 -7.36
N PRO A 364 3.60 -0.89 -8.31
CA PRO A 364 2.34 -1.64 -8.27
C PRO A 364 2.53 -3.16 -8.33
N THR A 365 3.66 -3.64 -8.85
CA THR A 365 3.99 -5.07 -8.94
C THR A 365 4.84 -5.58 -7.77
N SER A 366 5.29 -4.70 -6.86
CA SER A 366 6.07 -5.08 -5.69
C SER A 366 5.29 -5.95 -4.69
N LEU A 367 6.04 -6.69 -3.84
CA LEU A 367 5.45 -7.56 -2.79
C LEU A 367 4.55 -6.76 -1.85
N VAL A 368 5.00 -5.62 -1.42
CA VAL A 368 4.25 -4.78 -0.49
C VAL A 368 3.00 -4.17 -1.15
N ALA A 369 3.07 -3.76 -2.41
CA ALA A 369 1.90 -3.29 -3.15
C ALA A 369 0.84 -4.39 -3.26
N GLY A 370 1.26 -5.64 -3.52
CA GLY A 370 0.37 -6.80 -3.52
C GLY A 370 -0.37 -7.00 -2.19
N THR A 371 0.30 -6.77 -1.05
CA THR A 371 -0.37 -6.87 0.26
C THR A 371 -1.41 -5.77 0.45
N PHE A 372 -1.14 -4.53 0.01
CA PHE A 372 -2.15 -3.47 0.01
C PHE A 372 -3.33 -3.78 -0.92
N GLN A 373 -3.06 -4.32 -2.12
CA GLN A 373 -4.10 -4.73 -3.07
C GLN A 373 -5.02 -5.82 -2.47
N GLU A 374 -4.44 -6.77 -1.74
CA GLU A 374 -5.20 -7.82 -1.05
C GLU A 374 -6.09 -7.23 0.05
N ILE A 375 -5.56 -6.34 0.90
CA ILE A 375 -6.32 -5.66 1.96
C ILE A 375 -7.49 -4.87 1.34
N VAL A 376 -7.23 -4.08 0.28
CA VAL A 376 -8.29 -3.36 -0.46
C VAL A 376 -9.32 -4.33 -1.04
N GLY A 377 -8.87 -5.46 -1.60
CA GLY A 377 -9.75 -6.51 -2.10
C GLY A 377 -10.71 -7.05 -1.06
N ARG A 378 -10.20 -7.38 0.11
CA ARG A 378 -11.01 -7.87 1.24
C ARG A 378 -11.97 -6.81 1.77
N LEU A 379 -11.54 -5.53 1.86
CA LEU A 379 -12.41 -4.41 2.24
C LEU A 379 -13.59 -4.21 1.29
N VAL A 380 -13.36 -4.40 -0.01
CA VAL A 380 -14.41 -4.28 -1.02
C VAL A 380 -15.32 -5.51 -1.04
N SER A 381 -14.76 -6.73 -0.90
CA SER A 381 -15.49 -8.01 -0.95
C SER A 381 -16.37 -8.27 0.27
N ALA A 382 -16.03 -7.75 1.44
CA ALA A 382 -16.85 -7.84 2.66
C ALA A 382 -18.28 -7.23 2.48
N ARG A 383 -18.56 -6.65 1.33
CA ARG A 383 -19.87 -6.12 0.90
C ARG A 383 -20.90 -7.18 0.56
N THR A 384 -20.51 -8.40 0.22
CA THR A 384 -21.41 -9.40 -0.41
C THR A 384 -22.15 -10.28 0.61
N VAL A 385 -21.78 -10.23 1.89
CA VAL A 385 -22.33 -11.13 2.92
C VAL A 385 -23.43 -10.48 3.79
N GLY A 386 -23.74 -9.22 3.60
CA GLY A 386 -24.64 -8.42 4.46
C GLY A 386 -26.08 -8.21 3.96
N VAL A 387 -26.53 -8.93 2.92
CA VAL A 387 -27.95 -8.88 2.47
C VAL A 387 -28.43 -10.30 2.21
N ARG A 388 -28.85 -10.95 3.25
CA ARG A 388 -29.89 -12.00 3.21
C ARG A 388 -30.82 -11.82 4.40
#